data_c8369560376b83d8015edbae2134f61a
#
_entry.id   c8369560376b83d8015edbae2134f61a
#
_cell.length_a   1.000
_cell.length_b   1.000
_cell.length_c   1.000
_cell.angle_alpha   90.00
_cell.angle_beta   90.00
_cell.angle_gamma   90.00
#
_symmetry.space_group_name_H-M   'P 1'
#
loop_
_entity.id
_entity.type
_entity.pdbx_description
1 polymer ?
#
loop_
_entity_poly.entity_id
_entity_poly.type
_entity_poly.pdbx_seq_one_letter_code
_entity_poly.pdbx_strand_id
1 'polypeptide(L)'
;MARIPEKLGSEYYRGFLSRQGQVFYDRINAQLLRGDYSGKTTFSISNPETSASDCFAAYKAIRDDHPEFFYLGYHSEFTRRGRLGTLEYPILYAPEIIDRIRQQLRKKIFQIVRGTADLSMLEREALVYERIAKSIAYTNNGDVRDHSIVGPVLLSEGVCEG
;
A
#
# COMPACT_ATOMS: atom_id res chain seq x y z
N MET A 1 -24.02 -3.62 11.07
CA MET A 1 -23.19 -3.37 9.88
C MET A 1 -21.73 -3.37 10.32
N ALA A 2 -20.93 -4.32 9.87
CA ALA A 2 -19.50 -4.32 10.19
C ALA A 2 -18.84 -3.08 9.54
N ARG A 3 -18.23 -2.24 10.34
CA ARG A 3 -17.54 -1.04 9.88
C ARG A 3 -16.18 -1.49 9.33
N ILE A 4 -15.93 -1.29 8.04
CA ILE A 4 -14.60 -1.54 7.49
C ILE A 4 -13.65 -0.56 8.18
N PRO A 5 -12.55 -1.04 8.79
CA PRO A 5 -11.60 -0.16 9.46
C PRO A 5 -11.08 0.90 8.49
N GLU A 6 -10.81 2.07 9.00
CA GLU A 6 -10.21 3.16 8.21
C GLU A 6 -8.75 2.81 7.81
N LYS A 7 -8.07 2.08 8.69
CA LYS A 7 -6.74 1.50 8.47
C LYS A 7 -6.92 0.01 8.10
N LEU A 8 -6.58 -0.37 6.88
CA LEU A 8 -6.61 -1.76 6.41
C LEU A 8 -5.24 -2.45 6.58
N GLY A 9 -4.18 -1.66 6.71
CA GLY A 9 -2.80 -2.13 6.77
C GLY A 9 -2.39 -2.74 8.10
N SER A 10 -1.34 -3.52 8.03
CA SER A 10 -0.58 -4.06 9.16
C SER A 10 0.77 -3.33 9.28
N GLU A 11 1.58 -3.72 10.23
CA GLU A 11 2.98 -3.27 10.33
C GLU A 11 3.93 -4.49 10.27
N TYR A 12 3.52 -5.52 9.51
CA TYR A 12 4.26 -6.77 9.42
C TYR A 12 5.66 -6.57 8.83
N TYR A 13 5.75 -5.97 7.65
CA TYR A 13 7.03 -5.73 6.97
C TYR A 13 7.89 -4.69 7.67
N ARG A 14 7.29 -3.73 8.40
CA ARG A 14 8.02 -2.81 9.27
C ARG A 14 8.92 -3.55 10.26
N GLY A 15 8.47 -4.69 10.79
CA GLY A 15 9.22 -5.51 11.75
C GLY A 15 10.54 -6.07 11.22
N PHE A 16 10.69 -6.20 9.90
CA PHE A 16 11.92 -6.70 9.25
C PHE A 16 12.91 -5.61 8.85
N LEU A 17 12.54 -4.34 9.00
CA LEU A 17 13.42 -3.23 8.67
C LEU A 17 14.51 -3.03 9.71
N SER A 18 15.65 -2.51 9.27
CA SER A 18 16.67 -1.97 10.17
C SER A 18 16.07 -0.89 11.08
N ARG A 19 16.73 -0.57 12.19
CA ARG A 19 16.29 0.54 13.06
C ARG A 19 16.15 1.86 12.30
N GLN A 20 17.04 2.14 11.36
CA GLN A 20 16.96 3.34 10.52
C GLN A 20 15.79 3.24 9.51
N GLY A 21 15.59 2.07 8.90
CA GLY A 21 14.45 1.80 8.03
C GLY A 21 13.11 1.99 8.73
N GLN A 22 12.99 1.58 9.99
CA GLN A 22 11.78 1.81 10.80
C GLN A 22 11.51 3.30 11.02
N VAL A 23 12.55 4.10 11.27
CA VAL A 23 12.40 5.57 11.39
C VAL A 23 11.91 6.19 10.07
N PHE A 24 12.43 5.73 8.93
CA PHE A 24 11.97 6.19 7.62
C PHE A 24 10.53 5.77 7.34
N TYR A 25 10.21 4.51 7.62
CA TYR A 25 8.85 3.98 7.53
C TYR A 25 7.85 4.82 8.33
N ASP A 26 8.11 5.03 9.61
CA ASP A 26 7.22 5.78 10.51
C ASP A 26 6.97 7.20 10.01
N ARG A 27 8.01 7.85 9.47
CA ARG A 27 7.89 9.20 8.94
C ARG A 27 7.06 9.27 7.66
N ILE A 28 7.31 8.36 6.70
CA ILE A 28 6.53 8.29 5.45
C ILE A 28 5.07 7.95 5.78
N ASN A 29 4.85 6.94 6.62
CA ASN A 29 3.52 6.50 7.02
C ASN A 29 2.73 7.62 7.70
N ALA A 30 3.34 8.33 8.65
CA ALA A 30 2.71 9.46 9.31
C ALA A 30 2.36 10.61 8.36
N GLN A 31 3.13 10.81 7.31
CA GLN A 31 2.85 11.81 6.27
C GLN A 31 1.66 11.39 5.42
N LEU A 32 1.63 10.14 4.95
CA LEU A 32 0.54 9.59 4.14
C LEU A 32 -0.79 9.53 4.91
N LEU A 33 -0.75 9.15 6.19
CA LEU A 33 -1.94 9.15 7.06
C LEU A 33 -2.56 10.53 7.26
N ARG A 34 -1.78 11.60 7.14
CA ARG A 34 -2.28 12.99 7.15
C ARG A 34 -2.85 13.44 5.80
N GLY A 35 -2.83 12.58 4.79
CA GLY A 35 -3.30 12.92 3.44
C GLY A 35 -2.34 13.83 2.67
N ASP A 36 -1.05 13.76 2.96
CA ASP A 36 -0.05 14.50 2.19
C ASP A 36 0.27 13.74 0.90
N TYR A 37 -0.20 14.27 -0.20
CA TYR A 37 0.00 13.75 -1.55
C TYR A 37 1.12 14.48 -2.31
N SER A 38 2.10 15.05 -1.60
CA SER A 38 3.24 15.74 -2.25
C SER A 38 4.16 14.81 -3.04
N GLY A 39 4.11 13.49 -2.77
CA GLY A 39 5.03 12.51 -3.37
C GLY A 39 6.48 12.69 -2.92
N LYS A 40 6.68 13.32 -1.76
CA LYS A 40 8.02 13.68 -1.28
C LYS A 40 8.11 13.63 0.23
N THR A 41 9.11 12.92 0.75
CA THR A 41 9.41 12.90 2.19
C THR A 41 10.87 13.23 2.45
N THR A 42 11.13 14.09 3.43
CA THR A 42 12.47 14.54 3.80
C THR A 42 12.85 14.01 5.18
N PHE A 43 14.08 13.53 5.30
CA PHE A 43 14.64 12.89 6.49
C PHE A 43 15.91 13.55 6.95
N SER A 44 16.15 13.51 8.26
CA SER A 44 17.51 13.69 8.81
C SER A 44 18.24 12.35 8.79
N ILE A 45 19.43 12.33 8.19
CA ILE A 45 20.25 11.13 8.04
C ILE A 45 21.35 11.13 9.09
N SER A 46 21.36 10.12 9.96
CA SER A 46 22.38 9.92 10.97
C SER A 46 23.54 9.06 10.48
N ASN A 47 23.29 8.07 9.63
CA ASN A 47 24.32 7.23 8.99
C ASN A 47 24.22 7.34 7.46
N PRO A 48 25.21 7.96 6.80
CA PRO A 48 25.20 8.16 5.35
C PRO A 48 25.33 6.89 4.51
N GLU A 49 25.92 5.82 5.04
CA GLU A 49 26.30 4.64 4.26
C GLU A 49 25.11 3.72 3.97
N THR A 50 24.11 3.69 4.86
CA THR A 50 22.98 2.78 4.75
C THR A 50 21.67 3.46 4.34
N SER A 51 21.65 4.78 4.25
CA SER A 51 20.42 5.56 4.19
C SER A 51 19.55 5.34 2.94
N ALA A 52 20.16 5.10 1.78
CA ALA A 52 19.40 4.90 0.55
C ALA A 52 18.68 3.54 0.54
N SER A 53 19.40 2.46 0.85
CA SER A 53 18.81 1.11 0.90
C SER A 53 17.73 0.99 1.98
N ASP A 54 17.96 1.55 3.16
CA ASP A 54 16.97 1.60 4.24
C ASP A 54 15.72 2.39 3.84
N CYS A 55 15.89 3.48 3.11
CA CYS A 55 14.79 4.32 2.65
C CYS A 55 13.93 3.60 1.61
N PHE A 56 14.54 2.93 0.64
CA PHE A 56 13.84 2.11 -0.35
C PHE A 56 13.13 0.91 0.29
N ALA A 57 13.79 0.22 1.24
CA ALA A 57 13.19 -0.86 1.98
C ALA A 57 11.97 -0.39 2.79
N ALA A 58 12.06 0.78 3.43
CA ALA A 58 10.96 1.39 4.16
C ALA A 58 9.77 1.73 3.24
N TYR A 59 10.05 2.31 2.08
CA TYR A 59 9.00 2.64 1.10
C TYR A 59 8.31 1.38 0.55
N LYS A 60 9.10 0.34 0.23
CA LYS A 60 8.52 -0.94 -0.17
C LYS A 60 7.64 -1.53 0.93
N ALA A 61 8.14 -1.58 2.17
CA ALA A 61 7.39 -2.10 3.30
C ALA A 61 6.06 -1.35 3.53
N ILE A 62 6.02 -0.03 3.34
CA ILE A 62 4.78 0.76 3.41
C ILE A 62 3.78 0.31 2.35
N ARG A 63 4.20 0.09 1.12
CA ARG A 63 3.29 -0.36 0.06
C ARG A 63 2.74 -1.77 0.33
N ASP A 64 3.59 -2.64 0.88
CA ASP A 64 3.22 -4.02 1.19
C ASP A 64 2.34 -4.11 2.47
N ASP A 65 2.57 -3.23 3.46
CA ASP A 65 1.80 -3.19 4.71
C ASP A 65 0.46 -2.43 4.58
N HIS A 66 0.35 -1.50 3.63
CA HIS A 66 -0.75 -0.54 3.57
C HIS A 66 -1.44 -0.54 2.18
N PRO A 67 -2.30 -1.51 1.87
CA PRO A 67 -3.04 -1.54 0.61
C PRO A 67 -3.95 -0.32 0.43
N GLU A 68 -4.30 0.39 1.50
CA GLU A 68 -5.03 1.66 1.45
C GLU A 68 -4.25 2.80 0.80
N PHE A 69 -2.92 2.67 0.65
CA PHE A 69 -2.07 3.60 -0.10
C PHE A 69 -1.86 3.15 -1.56
N PHE A 70 -2.88 2.56 -2.16
CA PHE A 70 -2.92 2.06 -3.54
C PHE A 70 -2.50 3.08 -4.61
N TYR A 71 -2.43 4.33 -4.24
CA TYR A 71 -2.04 5.44 -5.11
C TYR A 71 -0.53 5.71 -5.14
N LEU A 72 0.26 4.95 -4.40
CA LEU A 72 1.72 5.05 -4.43
C LEU A 72 2.28 4.32 -5.64
N GLY A 73 3.14 4.99 -6.40
CA GLY A 73 3.82 4.38 -7.53
C GLY A 73 4.89 3.39 -7.11
N TYR A 74 5.33 2.59 -8.07
CA TYR A 74 6.29 1.52 -7.83
C TYR A 74 7.73 2.04 -7.67
N HIS A 75 8.09 3.02 -8.47
CA HIS A 75 9.44 3.60 -8.46
C HIS A 75 9.55 4.71 -7.44
N SER A 76 10.75 4.83 -6.87
CA SER A 76 11.07 5.96 -6.00
C SER A 76 12.53 6.36 -6.19
N GLU A 77 12.82 7.63 -5.97
CA GLU A 77 14.16 8.19 -6.10
C GLU A 77 14.61 8.77 -4.76
N PHE A 78 15.86 8.51 -4.40
CA PHE A 78 16.45 9.02 -3.18
C PHE A 78 17.60 9.96 -3.50
N THR A 79 17.52 11.18 -3.00
CA THR A 79 18.56 12.20 -3.13
C THR A 79 19.08 12.58 -1.76
N ARG A 80 20.41 12.75 -1.62
CA ARG A 80 21.05 13.19 -0.39
C ARG A 80 21.82 14.48 -0.59
N ARG A 81 21.64 15.40 0.34
CA ARG A 81 22.44 16.64 0.44
C ARG A 81 22.94 16.79 1.89
N GLY A 82 24.19 16.43 2.14
CA GLY A 82 24.76 16.42 3.49
C GLY A 82 24.03 15.44 4.42
N ARG A 83 23.42 15.97 5.48
CA ARG A 83 22.61 15.19 6.43
C ARG A 83 21.12 15.19 6.10
N LEU A 84 20.74 15.70 4.96
CA LEU A 84 19.35 15.71 4.52
C LEU A 84 19.16 14.69 3.40
N GLY A 85 18.25 13.74 3.58
CA GLY A 85 17.79 12.81 2.56
C GLY A 85 16.37 13.16 2.14
N THR A 86 16.10 13.02 0.86
CA THR A 86 14.78 13.20 0.29
C THR A 86 14.42 11.98 -0.53
N LEU A 87 13.28 11.37 -0.23
CA LEU A 87 12.65 10.35 -1.04
C LEU A 87 11.55 11.02 -1.85
N GLU A 88 11.59 10.83 -3.16
CA GLU A 88 10.52 11.23 -4.09
C GLU A 88 9.88 9.96 -4.66
N TYR A 89 8.55 9.95 -4.73
CA TYR A 89 7.75 8.82 -5.21
C TYR A 89 6.50 9.31 -5.92
N PRO A 90 6.06 8.63 -7.01
CA PRO A 90 4.89 9.06 -7.76
C PRO A 90 3.61 8.88 -6.94
N ILE A 91 2.73 9.87 -7.02
CA ILE A 91 1.33 9.75 -6.65
C ILE A 91 0.55 9.54 -7.95
N LEU A 92 -0.02 8.36 -8.11
CA LEU A 92 -0.60 7.88 -9.38
C LEU A 92 -1.91 8.56 -9.77
N TYR A 93 -2.60 9.18 -8.80
CA TYR A 93 -3.92 9.75 -9.00
C TYR A 93 -4.04 11.11 -8.32
N ALA A 94 -4.85 11.99 -8.90
CA ALA A 94 -5.24 13.23 -8.23
C ALA A 94 -6.06 12.94 -6.94
N PRO A 95 -6.00 13.80 -5.91
CA PRO A 95 -6.68 13.56 -4.62
C PRO A 95 -8.16 13.19 -4.74
N GLU A 96 -8.89 13.85 -5.64
CA GLU A 96 -10.31 13.62 -5.86
C GLU A 96 -10.59 12.23 -6.46
N ILE A 97 -9.65 11.73 -7.25
CA ILE A 97 -9.71 10.39 -7.84
C ILE A 97 -9.38 9.34 -6.77
N ILE A 98 -8.41 9.61 -5.90
CA ILE A 98 -8.05 8.74 -4.77
C ILE A 98 -9.28 8.48 -3.90
N ASP A 99 -10.03 9.52 -3.53
CA ASP A 99 -11.22 9.37 -2.69
C ASP A 99 -12.33 8.58 -3.38
N ARG A 100 -12.52 8.79 -4.68
CA ARG A 100 -13.48 8.02 -5.48
C ARG A 100 -13.12 6.54 -5.53
N ILE A 101 -11.86 6.20 -5.83
CA ILE A 101 -11.36 4.82 -5.85
C ILE A 101 -11.50 4.19 -4.47
N ARG A 102 -11.13 4.89 -3.41
CA ARG A 102 -11.27 4.42 -2.02
C ARG A 102 -12.71 4.02 -1.68
N GLN A 103 -13.69 4.82 -2.10
CA GLN A 103 -15.10 4.50 -1.91
C GLN A 103 -15.52 3.25 -2.69
N GLN A 104 -15.05 3.11 -3.93
CA GLN A 104 -15.33 1.94 -4.77
C GLN A 104 -14.70 0.66 -4.17
N LEU A 105 -13.44 0.74 -3.74
CA LEU A 105 -12.74 -0.36 -3.06
C LEU A 105 -13.49 -0.81 -1.81
N ARG A 106 -13.87 0.12 -0.93
CA ARG A 106 -14.67 -0.18 0.27
C ARG A 106 -15.97 -0.93 -0.07
N LYS A 107 -16.69 -0.45 -1.07
CA LYS A 107 -17.93 -1.07 -1.52
C LYS A 107 -17.69 -2.50 -2.04
N LYS A 108 -16.65 -2.70 -2.82
CA LYS A 108 -16.32 -4.00 -3.41
C LYS A 108 -15.81 -4.99 -2.36
N ILE A 109 -14.92 -4.56 -1.46
CA ILE A 109 -14.45 -5.37 -0.34
C ILE A 109 -15.62 -5.80 0.54
N PHE A 110 -16.58 -4.91 0.84
CA PHE A 110 -17.78 -5.26 1.58
C PHE A 110 -18.58 -6.37 0.87
N GLN A 111 -18.68 -6.33 -0.46
CA GLN A 111 -19.35 -7.39 -1.22
C GLN A 111 -18.60 -8.73 -1.12
N ILE A 112 -17.25 -8.69 -1.18
CA ILE A 112 -16.40 -9.88 -1.07
C ILE A 112 -16.55 -10.55 0.31
N VAL A 113 -16.58 -9.77 1.39
CA VAL A 113 -16.67 -10.29 2.76
C VAL A 113 -18.10 -10.47 3.27
N ARG A 114 -19.09 -10.17 2.46
CA ARG A 114 -20.50 -10.27 2.88
C ARG A 114 -20.87 -11.70 3.26
N GLY A 115 -21.58 -11.86 4.39
CA GLY A 115 -22.04 -13.16 4.89
C GLY A 115 -20.94 -14.04 5.50
N THR A 116 -19.78 -13.46 5.85
CA THR A 116 -18.70 -14.21 6.50
C THR A 116 -18.62 -13.94 8.01
N ALA A 117 -19.50 -13.10 8.57
CA ALA A 117 -19.37 -12.64 9.97
C ALA A 117 -19.48 -13.79 10.98
N ASP A 118 -20.35 -14.77 10.72
CA ASP A 118 -20.62 -15.88 11.63
C ASP A 118 -19.75 -17.12 11.35
N LEU A 119 -18.83 -17.05 10.38
CA LEU A 119 -17.91 -18.12 10.05
C LEU A 119 -16.69 -18.10 10.97
N SER A 120 -16.11 -19.27 11.21
CA SER A 120 -14.78 -19.38 11.81
C SER A 120 -13.73 -18.65 10.94
N MET A 121 -12.56 -18.35 11.52
CA MET A 121 -11.48 -17.66 10.79
C MET A 121 -11.08 -18.43 9.53
N LEU A 122 -10.92 -19.76 9.64
CA LEU A 122 -10.52 -20.61 8.52
C LEU A 122 -11.57 -20.66 7.41
N GLU A 123 -12.85 -20.82 7.77
CA GLU A 123 -13.95 -20.80 6.81
C GLU A 123 -14.07 -19.45 6.11
N ARG A 124 -13.87 -18.36 6.85
CA ARG A 124 -13.85 -17.00 6.31
C ARG A 124 -12.75 -16.81 5.29
N GLU A 125 -11.52 -17.21 5.64
CA GLU A 125 -10.37 -17.14 4.74
C GLU A 125 -10.62 -17.96 3.48
N ALA A 126 -11.05 -19.21 3.61
CA ALA A 126 -11.32 -20.08 2.48
C ALA A 126 -12.38 -19.50 1.54
N LEU A 127 -13.48 -18.96 2.09
CA LEU A 127 -14.55 -18.37 1.29
C LEU A 127 -14.12 -17.07 0.60
N VAL A 128 -13.36 -16.21 1.29
CA VAL A 128 -12.84 -14.96 0.71
C VAL A 128 -11.84 -15.29 -0.39
N TYR A 129 -10.93 -16.23 -0.15
CA TYR A 129 -9.98 -16.71 -1.17
C TYR A 129 -10.71 -17.25 -2.41
N GLU A 130 -11.72 -18.11 -2.23
CA GLU A 130 -12.49 -18.67 -3.34
C GLU A 130 -13.17 -17.58 -4.18
N ARG A 131 -13.78 -16.57 -3.52
CA ARG A 131 -14.43 -15.45 -4.20
C ARG A 131 -13.46 -14.63 -5.01
N ILE A 132 -12.27 -14.35 -4.45
CA ILE A 132 -11.21 -13.62 -5.12
C ILE A 132 -10.67 -14.43 -6.29
N ALA A 133 -10.28 -15.69 -6.06
CA ALA A 133 -9.71 -16.56 -7.10
C ALA A 133 -10.64 -16.78 -8.30
N LYS A 134 -11.96 -16.81 -8.07
CA LYS A 134 -12.95 -16.94 -9.16
C LYS A 134 -13.21 -15.62 -9.90
N SER A 135 -12.85 -14.48 -9.33
CA SER A 135 -13.19 -13.17 -9.90
C SER A 135 -12.04 -12.46 -10.58
N ILE A 136 -10.80 -12.92 -10.41
CA ILE A 136 -9.61 -12.24 -10.92
C ILE A 136 -9.01 -13.05 -12.07
N ALA A 137 -8.82 -12.39 -13.22
CA ALA A 137 -8.02 -12.92 -14.33
C ALA A 137 -6.56 -12.44 -14.19
N TYR A 138 -5.60 -13.35 -14.37
CA TYR A 138 -4.21 -12.95 -14.46
C TYR A 138 -3.98 -12.22 -15.79
N THR A 139 -3.47 -11.01 -15.72
CA THR A 139 -3.15 -10.19 -16.88
C THR A 139 -1.88 -9.38 -16.62
N ASN A 140 -1.11 -9.14 -17.66
CA ASN A 140 0.08 -8.30 -17.61
C ASN A 140 0.04 -7.33 -18.80
N ASN A 141 -0.81 -6.33 -18.68
CA ASN A 141 -1.00 -5.30 -19.71
C ASN A 141 0.00 -4.13 -19.55
N GLY A 142 0.88 -4.18 -18.54
CA GLY A 142 1.78 -3.09 -18.20
C GLY A 142 1.10 -1.90 -17.53
N ASP A 143 -0.13 -2.08 -17.07
CA ASP A 143 -0.87 -1.07 -16.32
C ASP A 143 -0.39 -1.03 -14.87
N VAL A 144 -0.09 0.15 -14.37
CA VAL A 144 0.34 0.34 -12.96
C VAL A 144 -0.71 -0.13 -11.96
N ARG A 145 -1.98 -0.21 -12.35
CA ARG A 145 -3.09 -0.70 -11.53
C ARG A 145 -3.02 -2.20 -11.29
N ASP A 146 -2.40 -2.96 -12.20
CA ASP A 146 -2.25 -4.40 -12.09
C ASP A 146 -1.36 -4.80 -10.91
N HIS A 147 -0.48 -3.89 -10.46
CA HIS A 147 0.43 -4.03 -9.33
C HIS A 147 -0.13 -3.43 -8.01
N SER A 148 -1.41 -3.18 -7.94
CA SER A 148 -2.08 -2.62 -6.76
C SER A 148 -3.43 -3.29 -6.54
N ILE A 149 -4.00 -3.14 -5.35
CA ILE A 149 -5.35 -3.63 -5.03
C ILE A 149 -6.45 -3.13 -5.99
N VAL A 150 -6.18 -2.07 -6.75
CA VAL A 150 -7.16 -1.48 -7.70
C VAL A 150 -7.44 -2.43 -8.86
N GLY A 151 -6.42 -3.05 -9.44
CA GLY A 151 -6.57 -4.01 -10.53
C GLY A 151 -7.46 -5.19 -10.14
N PRO A 152 -7.03 -6.05 -9.22
CA PRO A 152 -7.77 -7.25 -8.86
C PRO A 152 -9.15 -6.96 -8.25
N VAL A 153 -9.30 -5.93 -7.42
CA VAL A 153 -10.56 -5.68 -6.73
C VAL A 153 -11.57 -4.93 -7.58
N LEU A 154 -11.16 -3.94 -8.37
CA LEU A 154 -12.10 -3.11 -9.15
C LEU A 154 -12.22 -3.54 -10.61
N LEU A 155 -11.12 -3.99 -11.22
CA LEU A 155 -11.08 -4.36 -12.64
C LEU A 155 -11.19 -5.86 -12.85
N SER A 156 -11.06 -6.66 -11.79
CA SER A 156 -11.00 -8.14 -11.85
C SER A 156 -9.80 -8.65 -12.68
N GLU A 157 -8.74 -7.88 -12.73
CA GLU A 157 -7.51 -8.17 -13.46
C GLU A 157 -6.30 -7.78 -12.62
N GLY A 158 -5.22 -8.55 -12.68
CA GLY A 158 -4.00 -8.23 -11.94
C GLY A 158 -2.87 -9.20 -12.19
N VAL A 159 -1.69 -8.83 -11.70
CA VAL A 159 -0.51 -9.68 -11.59
C VAL A 159 -0.35 -10.20 -10.17
N CYS A 160 0.68 -11.02 -9.92
CA CYS A 160 0.93 -11.65 -8.62
C CYS A 160 1.13 -10.66 -7.44
N GLU A 161 1.35 -9.39 -7.71
CA GLU A 161 1.51 -8.32 -6.69
C GLU A 161 0.25 -7.49 -6.47
N GLY A 162 -0.78 -7.68 -7.28
CA GLY A 162 -2.04 -6.93 -7.23
C GLY A 162 -3.07 -7.44 -6.23
#